data_dc559e9265216a00b546bd17379f3362
#
_entry.id   dc559e9265216a00b546bd17379f3362
#
_cell.length_a   1.000
_cell.length_b   1.000
_cell.length_c   1.000
_cell.angle_alpha   90.00
_cell.angle_beta   90.00
_cell.angle_gamma   90.00
#
_symmetry.space_group_name_H-M   'P 1'
#
loop_
_entity.id
_entity.type
_entity.pdbx_description
1 polymer ?
#
loop_
_entity_poly.entity_id
_entity_poly.type
_entity_poly.pdbx_seq_one_letter_code
_entity_poly.pdbx_strand_id
1 'polypeptide(L)'
;MLFRSSFASGQEENERFSDKTINELVRASFEMGEVKTGALIVIEKTITLEEYEKAGIPIDGVLTSQLLINIFEHNTPLHDGAVIVRNNRVTAATCYLPLSDNMDLNKNLGTRHRAGVGISEVTDSFTIIVSEETGNVSYASGGELHTAVTPSDLREQLHKIQKLAKKPEEKKGWHIGGMRQKVEGEKK
;
A
#
# COMPACT_ATOMS: atom_id res chain seq x y z
N MET A 1 10.68 25.50 -34.94
CA MET A 1 10.09 25.92 -33.65
C MET A 1 10.08 24.73 -32.74
N LEU A 2 11.12 24.57 -31.91
CA LEU A 2 11.36 23.42 -31.06
C LEU A 2 10.69 23.70 -29.71
N PHE A 3 9.62 22.98 -29.39
CA PHE A 3 9.04 22.96 -28.06
C PHE A 3 9.90 22.11 -27.12
N ARG A 4 10.61 22.76 -26.22
CA ARG A 4 11.22 22.16 -25.05
C ARG A 4 10.11 21.75 -24.08
N SER A 5 9.83 20.46 -23.97
CA SER A 5 9.20 19.90 -22.79
C SER A 5 10.29 19.25 -21.95
N SER A 6 10.89 20.01 -21.09
CA SER A 6 11.73 19.54 -20.01
C SER A 6 11.29 20.26 -18.75
N PHE A 7 11.01 19.51 -17.75
CA PHE A 7 10.87 19.82 -16.31
C PHE A 7 9.59 19.24 -15.70
N ALA A 8 9.52 17.89 -15.58
CA ALA A 8 8.67 17.23 -14.60
C ALA A 8 9.17 15.82 -14.19
N SER A 9 10.40 15.41 -14.55
CA SER A 9 10.87 14.03 -14.34
C SER A 9 11.78 13.83 -13.13
N GLY A 10 11.97 14.83 -12.28
CA GLY A 10 12.95 14.78 -11.18
C GLY A 10 12.40 14.48 -9.79
N GLN A 11 11.09 14.49 -9.58
CA GLN A 11 10.47 14.28 -8.26
C GLN A 11 9.77 12.93 -8.11
N GLU A 12 9.37 12.27 -9.21
CA GLU A 12 8.63 10.99 -9.19
C GLU A 12 9.47 9.77 -8.80
N GLU A 13 10.80 9.84 -8.91
CA GLU A 13 11.68 8.68 -8.60
C GLU A 13 11.83 8.37 -7.10
N ASN A 14 11.30 9.20 -6.21
CA ASN A 14 11.46 9.07 -4.75
C ASN A 14 10.16 8.81 -4.01
N GLU A 15 9.04 8.72 -4.71
CA GLU A 15 7.72 8.55 -4.11
C GLU A 15 7.19 7.13 -4.39
N ARG A 16 6.55 6.55 -3.38
CA ARG A 16 5.96 5.20 -3.47
C ARG A 16 4.76 5.19 -4.44
N PHE A 17 3.99 6.26 -4.45
CA PHE A 17 2.85 6.47 -5.35
C PHE A 17 2.60 7.96 -5.55
N SER A 18 1.88 8.30 -6.61
CA SER A 18 1.64 9.69 -7.01
C SER A 18 0.53 10.36 -6.18
N ASP A 19 0.49 11.70 -6.19
CA ASP A 19 -0.62 12.48 -5.61
C ASP A 19 -1.97 12.14 -6.26
N LYS A 20 -1.96 11.75 -7.53
CA LYS A 20 -3.15 11.25 -8.20
C LYS A 20 -3.70 10.01 -7.49
N THR A 21 -2.83 9.06 -7.14
CA THR A 21 -3.24 7.85 -6.40
C THR A 21 -3.81 8.17 -5.03
N ILE A 22 -3.24 9.15 -4.32
CA ILE A 22 -3.81 9.64 -3.04
C ILE A 22 -5.22 10.17 -3.27
N ASN A 23 -5.43 11.01 -4.28
CA ASN A 23 -6.73 11.58 -4.59
C ASN A 23 -7.77 10.50 -4.92
N GLU A 24 -7.38 9.49 -5.71
CA GLU A 24 -8.26 8.38 -6.09
C GLU A 24 -8.63 7.49 -4.88
N LEU A 25 -7.66 7.21 -3.98
CA LEU A 25 -7.90 6.46 -2.74
C LEU A 25 -8.87 7.20 -1.81
N VAL A 26 -8.62 8.48 -1.55
CA VAL A 26 -9.49 9.29 -0.69
C VAL A 26 -10.89 9.37 -1.30
N ARG A 27 -10.98 9.69 -2.58
CA ARG A 27 -12.26 9.80 -3.29
C ARG A 27 -13.06 8.50 -3.18
N ALA A 28 -12.46 7.36 -3.58
CA ALA A 28 -13.15 6.06 -3.53
C ALA A 28 -13.64 5.72 -2.13
N SER A 29 -12.79 5.91 -1.11
CA SER A 29 -13.13 5.58 0.28
C SER A 29 -14.34 6.35 0.78
N PHE A 30 -14.42 7.64 0.50
CA PHE A 30 -15.53 8.46 0.97
C PHE A 30 -16.79 8.31 0.12
N GLU A 31 -16.69 8.15 -1.21
CA GLU A 31 -17.84 7.81 -2.06
C GLU A 31 -18.47 6.47 -1.65
N MET A 32 -17.65 5.45 -1.35
CA MET A 32 -18.15 4.17 -0.82
C MET A 32 -18.77 4.33 0.57
N GLY A 33 -18.20 5.20 1.42
CA GLY A 33 -18.74 5.51 2.74
C GLY A 33 -20.14 6.14 2.68
N GLU A 34 -20.37 7.08 1.77
CA GLU A 34 -21.67 7.73 1.57
C GLU A 34 -22.80 6.73 1.28
N VAL A 35 -22.50 5.69 0.53
CA VAL A 35 -23.48 4.63 0.17
C VAL A 35 -23.35 3.37 1.02
N LYS A 36 -22.50 3.41 2.06
CA LYS A 36 -22.22 2.29 2.98
C LYS A 36 -21.75 1.02 2.28
N THR A 37 -20.97 1.15 1.23
CA THR A 37 -20.25 0.04 0.62
C THR A 37 -19.01 -0.27 1.45
N GLY A 38 -18.96 -1.46 2.06
CA GLY A 38 -17.82 -1.91 2.85
C GLY A 38 -16.59 -2.13 1.99
N ALA A 39 -15.43 -1.63 2.42
CA ALA A 39 -14.17 -1.80 1.69
C ALA A 39 -12.99 -2.04 2.63
N LEU A 40 -12.00 -2.80 2.11
CA LEU A 40 -10.74 -3.07 2.79
C LEU A 40 -9.61 -2.94 1.78
N ILE A 41 -8.83 -1.85 1.89
CA ILE A 41 -7.77 -1.50 0.94
C ILE A 41 -6.44 -1.50 1.69
N VAL A 42 -5.51 -2.39 1.30
CA VAL A 42 -4.20 -2.54 1.94
C VAL A 42 -3.12 -1.98 1.03
N ILE A 43 -2.40 -0.99 1.51
CA ILE A 43 -1.31 -0.34 0.79
C ILE A 43 0.01 -0.95 1.25
N GLU A 44 0.69 -1.63 0.32
CA GLU A 44 2.01 -2.20 0.55
C GLU A 44 3.05 -1.10 0.77
N LYS A 45 3.91 -1.30 1.76
CA LYS A 45 5.01 -0.39 2.04
C LYS A 45 6.36 -1.07 1.77
N THR A 46 7.07 -1.46 2.81
CA THR A 46 8.41 -2.06 2.69
C THR A 46 8.33 -3.59 2.68
N ILE A 47 7.43 -4.13 3.51
CA ILE A 47 7.20 -5.57 3.58
C ILE A 47 6.26 -5.95 2.43
N THR A 48 6.69 -6.90 1.58
CA THR A 48 5.88 -7.39 0.45
C THR A 48 4.64 -8.13 0.92
N LEU A 49 3.53 -7.93 0.21
CA LEU A 49 2.26 -8.60 0.47
C LEU A 49 1.97 -9.74 -0.52
N GLU A 50 2.97 -10.20 -1.28
CA GLU A 50 2.82 -11.27 -2.30
C GLU A 50 2.20 -12.56 -1.75
N GLU A 51 2.43 -12.88 -0.48
CA GLU A 51 1.84 -14.06 0.15
C GLU A 51 0.32 -13.95 0.22
N TYR A 52 -0.20 -12.77 0.53
CA TYR A 52 -1.64 -12.50 0.58
C TYR A 52 -2.26 -12.36 -0.82
N GLU A 53 -1.51 -11.84 -1.79
CA GLU A 53 -1.94 -11.74 -3.20
C GLU A 53 -2.18 -13.12 -3.82
N LYS A 54 -1.37 -14.14 -3.46
CA LYS A 54 -1.50 -15.51 -4.00
C LYS A 54 -2.84 -16.16 -3.70
N ALA A 55 -3.49 -15.77 -2.61
CA ALA A 55 -4.82 -16.25 -2.24
C ALA A 55 -5.96 -15.46 -2.92
N GLY A 56 -5.64 -14.33 -3.52
CA GLY A 56 -6.59 -13.43 -4.18
C GLY A 56 -6.70 -13.64 -5.69
N ILE A 57 -7.46 -12.74 -6.30
CA ILE A 57 -7.65 -12.67 -7.76
C ILE A 57 -6.73 -11.59 -8.31
N PRO A 58 -5.78 -11.90 -9.24
CA PRO A 58 -4.91 -10.90 -9.84
C PRO A 58 -5.71 -9.88 -10.65
N ILE A 59 -5.44 -8.60 -10.44
CA ILE A 59 -6.08 -7.48 -11.16
C ILE A 59 -5.06 -6.77 -12.05
N ASP A 60 -3.92 -6.39 -11.48
CA ASP A 60 -2.85 -5.62 -12.13
C ASP A 60 -3.37 -4.40 -12.92
N GLY A 61 -4.26 -3.62 -12.32
CA GLY A 61 -4.89 -2.43 -12.90
C GLY A 61 -4.33 -1.13 -12.35
N VAL A 62 -4.29 -0.07 -13.17
CA VAL A 62 -4.00 1.29 -12.67
C VAL A 62 -5.08 1.68 -11.66
N LEU A 63 -4.64 2.16 -10.48
CA LEU A 63 -5.56 2.56 -9.43
C LEU A 63 -6.36 3.80 -9.84
N THR A 64 -7.67 3.65 -9.83
CA THR A 64 -8.64 4.73 -10.00
C THR A 64 -9.78 4.53 -8.99
N SER A 65 -10.46 5.62 -8.63
CA SER A 65 -11.64 5.52 -7.76
C SER A 65 -12.72 4.64 -8.35
N GLN A 66 -12.93 4.71 -9.67
CA GLN A 66 -13.90 3.87 -10.38
C GLN A 66 -13.56 2.38 -10.29
N LEU A 67 -12.26 2.01 -10.43
CA LEU A 67 -11.84 0.62 -10.29
C LEU A 67 -12.13 0.10 -8.88
N LEU A 68 -11.76 0.87 -7.85
CA LEU A 68 -12.00 0.48 -6.46
C LEU A 68 -13.49 0.34 -6.13
N ILE A 69 -14.32 1.32 -6.54
CA ILE A 69 -15.76 1.28 -6.32
C ILE A 69 -16.40 0.06 -7.01
N ASN A 70 -15.99 -0.25 -8.25
CA ASN A 70 -16.50 -1.42 -8.96
C ASN A 70 -16.04 -2.74 -8.35
N ILE A 71 -14.83 -2.82 -7.79
CA ILE A 71 -14.36 -4.03 -7.08
C ILE A 71 -15.23 -4.30 -5.86
N PHE A 72 -15.53 -3.26 -5.07
CA PHE A 72 -16.28 -3.40 -3.82
C PHE A 72 -17.81 -3.35 -3.99
N GLU A 73 -18.29 -3.19 -5.21
CA GLU A 73 -19.74 -3.23 -5.49
C GLU A 73 -20.36 -4.54 -5.02
N HIS A 74 -21.49 -4.44 -4.30
CA HIS A 74 -22.18 -5.59 -3.72
C HIS A 74 -22.54 -6.65 -4.77
N ASN A 75 -22.48 -7.92 -4.37
CA ASN A 75 -22.80 -9.08 -5.19
C ASN A 75 -21.90 -9.27 -6.42
N THR A 76 -20.72 -8.67 -6.46
CA THR A 76 -19.68 -8.95 -7.45
C THR A 76 -18.72 -10.03 -6.95
N PRO A 77 -18.05 -10.79 -7.83
CA PRO A 77 -17.09 -11.81 -7.40
C PRO A 77 -15.86 -11.24 -6.69
N LEU A 78 -15.61 -9.93 -6.77
CA LEU A 78 -14.39 -9.28 -6.29
C LEU A 78 -14.56 -8.58 -4.92
N HIS A 79 -15.80 -8.39 -4.43
CA HIS A 79 -16.07 -7.52 -3.29
C HIS A 79 -15.72 -8.10 -1.92
N ASP A 80 -15.63 -9.44 -1.81
CA ASP A 80 -15.32 -10.11 -0.55
C ASP A 80 -13.80 -10.25 -0.36
N GLY A 81 -13.29 -9.76 0.76
CA GLY A 81 -11.86 -9.72 1.07
C GLY A 81 -11.23 -8.33 0.88
N ALA A 82 -9.91 -8.32 0.79
CA ALA A 82 -9.13 -7.10 0.66
C ALA A 82 -8.64 -6.87 -0.77
N VAL A 83 -8.46 -5.61 -1.10
CA VAL A 83 -7.69 -5.15 -2.27
C VAL A 83 -6.27 -4.82 -1.82
N ILE A 84 -5.26 -5.29 -2.55
CA ILE A 84 -3.87 -4.93 -2.33
C ILE A 84 -3.44 -3.90 -3.38
N VAL A 85 -2.81 -2.84 -2.87
CA VAL A 85 -2.28 -1.72 -3.66
C VAL A 85 -0.77 -1.69 -3.52
N ARG A 86 -0.08 -1.76 -4.65
CA ARG A 86 1.37 -1.57 -4.75
C ARG A 86 1.66 -0.43 -5.72
N ASN A 87 2.37 0.59 -5.25
CA ASN A 87 2.63 1.81 -6.00
C ASN A 87 1.32 2.46 -6.50
N ASN A 88 1.19 2.66 -7.80
CA ASN A 88 -0.01 3.27 -8.42
C ASN A 88 -0.99 2.22 -8.99
N ARG A 89 -0.93 0.96 -8.51
CA ARG A 89 -1.71 -0.14 -9.09
C ARG A 89 -2.45 -0.93 -8.03
N VAL A 90 -3.63 -1.39 -8.39
CA VAL A 90 -4.32 -2.49 -7.71
C VAL A 90 -3.71 -3.79 -8.23
N THR A 91 -3.04 -4.56 -7.37
CA THR A 91 -2.36 -5.81 -7.76
C THR A 91 -3.29 -7.01 -7.69
N ALA A 92 -4.09 -7.11 -6.62
CA ALA A 92 -5.03 -8.20 -6.40
C ALA A 92 -6.27 -7.73 -5.64
N ALA A 93 -7.36 -8.48 -5.77
CA ALA A 93 -8.59 -8.34 -5.00
C ALA A 93 -8.97 -9.69 -4.35
N THR A 94 -9.98 -9.68 -3.48
CA THR A 94 -10.45 -10.89 -2.76
C THR A 94 -9.32 -11.54 -1.94
N CYS A 95 -8.40 -10.75 -1.41
CA CYS A 95 -7.30 -11.26 -0.60
C CYS A 95 -7.76 -11.50 0.84
N TYR A 96 -7.46 -12.69 1.37
CA TYR A 96 -7.74 -13.02 2.77
C TYR A 96 -6.58 -12.59 3.66
N LEU A 97 -6.92 -11.92 4.77
CA LEU A 97 -5.96 -11.34 5.70
C LEU A 97 -6.13 -11.95 7.10
N PRO A 98 -5.08 -11.95 7.92
CA PRO A 98 -5.20 -12.37 9.31
C PRO A 98 -6.12 -11.42 10.07
N LEU A 99 -6.93 -11.97 10.97
CA LEU A 99 -7.76 -11.19 11.89
C LEU A 99 -6.97 -10.89 13.16
N SER A 100 -7.09 -9.66 13.66
CA SER A 100 -6.51 -9.31 14.96
C SER A 100 -7.25 -10.01 16.09
N ASP A 101 -6.46 -10.61 16.99
CA ASP A 101 -6.94 -11.21 18.25
C ASP A 101 -6.99 -10.20 19.40
N ASN A 102 -6.72 -8.91 19.13
CA ASN A 102 -6.70 -7.86 20.13
C ASN A 102 -8.09 -7.69 20.77
N MET A 103 -8.18 -7.99 22.06
CA MET A 103 -9.41 -7.92 22.86
C MET A 103 -9.81 -6.49 23.23
N ASP A 104 -8.88 -5.52 23.10
CA ASP A 104 -9.16 -4.11 23.40
C ASP A 104 -9.88 -3.41 22.23
N LEU A 105 -9.93 -4.05 21.06
CA LEU A 105 -10.73 -3.56 19.95
C LEU A 105 -12.22 -3.62 20.30
N ASN A 106 -12.94 -2.57 19.97
CA ASN A 106 -14.39 -2.49 20.19
C ASN A 106 -15.07 -3.73 19.56
N LYS A 107 -15.88 -4.42 20.36
CA LYS A 107 -16.60 -5.65 19.97
C LYS A 107 -17.58 -5.45 18.81
N ASN A 108 -18.00 -4.22 18.59
CA ASN A 108 -18.91 -3.85 17.50
C ASN A 108 -18.18 -3.64 16.16
N LEU A 109 -16.87 -3.80 16.11
CA LEU A 109 -16.10 -3.71 14.87
C LEU A 109 -16.31 -4.98 14.05
N GLY A 110 -16.69 -4.83 12.77
CA GLY A 110 -16.84 -5.92 11.83
C GLY A 110 -15.52 -6.57 11.43
N THR A 111 -15.64 -7.67 10.66
CA THR A 111 -14.49 -8.48 10.20
C THR A 111 -13.46 -7.68 9.41
N ARG A 112 -13.88 -6.70 8.58
CA ARG A 112 -12.96 -5.84 7.82
C ARG A 112 -12.06 -5.00 8.72
N HIS A 113 -12.58 -4.48 9.84
CA HIS A 113 -11.77 -3.73 10.80
C HIS A 113 -10.73 -4.66 11.46
N ARG A 114 -11.14 -5.85 11.90
CA ARG A 114 -10.24 -6.82 12.52
C ARG A 114 -9.17 -7.30 11.53
N ALA A 115 -9.51 -7.49 10.26
CA ALA A 115 -8.58 -7.86 9.22
C ALA A 115 -7.60 -6.71 8.92
N GLY A 116 -8.08 -5.46 8.87
CA GLY A 116 -7.25 -4.29 8.66
C GLY A 116 -6.23 -4.07 9.78
N VAL A 117 -6.63 -4.27 11.03
CA VAL A 117 -5.70 -4.24 12.17
C VAL A 117 -4.75 -5.42 12.10
N GLY A 118 -5.24 -6.66 11.90
CA GLY A 118 -4.45 -7.88 11.87
C GLY A 118 -3.32 -7.84 10.85
N ILE A 119 -3.57 -7.40 9.63
CA ILE A 119 -2.50 -7.26 8.64
C ILE A 119 -1.48 -6.18 9.03
N SER A 120 -1.92 -5.10 9.69
CA SER A 120 -1.04 -4.04 10.14
C SER A 120 -0.22 -4.40 11.39
N GLU A 121 -0.59 -5.45 12.12
CA GLU A 121 0.18 -6.02 13.23
C GLU A 121 1.39 -6.83 12.74
N VAL A 122 1.22 -7.55 11.63
CA VAL A 122 2.23 -8.48 11.10
C VAL A 122 3.05 -7.93 9.94
N THR A 123 2.65 -6.77 9.40
CA THR A 123 3.36 -6.07 8.33
C THR A 123 3.47 -4.58 8.63
N ASP A 124 4.23 -3.86 7.83
CA ASP A 124 4.27 -2.40 7.89
C ASP A 124 3.22 -1.71 7.00
N SER A 125 2.23 -2.46 6.51
CA SER A 125 1.20 -1.94 5.61
C SER A 125 0.36 -0.82 6.23
N PHE A 126 -0.26 -0.03 5.37
CA PHE A 126 -1.29 0.94 5.74
C PHE A 126 -2.62 0.48 5.17
N THR A 127 -3.63 0.35 6.00
CA THR A 127 -4.91 -0.23 5.61
C THR A 127 -6.04 0.77 5.77
N ILE A 128 -6.82 1.00 4.71
CA ILE A 128 -8.02 1.83 4.72
C ILE A 128 -9.23 0.89 4.85
N ILE A 129 -10.15 1.21 5.75
CA ILE A 129 -11.35 0.45 6.03
C ILE A 129 -12.57 1.35 5.87
N VAL A 130 -13.55 0.92 5.09
CA VAL A 130 -14.87 1.56 5.01
C VAL A 130 -15.90 0.65 5.65
N SER A 131 -16.65 1.18 6.62
CA SER A 131 -17.68 0.43 7.33
C SER A 131 -18.96 0.33 6.51
N GLU A 132 -19.46 -0.88 6.28
CA GLU A 132 -20.77 -1.10 5.64
C GLU A 132 -21.95 -0.78 6.56
N GLU A 133 -21.73 -0.71 7.87
CA GLU A 133 -22.76 -0.40 8.83
C GLU A 133 -22.95 1.11 8.99
N THR A 134 -21.85 1.83 9.15
CA THR A 134 -21.88 3.27 9.50
C THR A 134 -21.51 4.19 8.33
N GLY A 135 -20.77 3.67 7.33
CA GLY A 135 -20.17 4.46 6.27
C GLY A 135 -18.89 5.18 6.69
N ASN A 136 -18.47 5.05 7.95
CA ASN A 136 -17.25 5.69 8.44
C ASN A 136 -16.00 5.12 7.75
N VAL A 137 -15.10 6.01 7.39
CA VAL A 137 -13.77 5.66 6.92
C VAL A 137 -12.81 5.61 8.10
N SER A 138 -12.02 4.57 8.17
CA SER A 138 -11.02 4.33 9.21
C SER A 138 -9.71 3.91 8.55
N TYR A 139 -8.59 3.98 9.27
CA TYR A 139 -7.35 3.35 8.84
C TYR A 139 -6.67 2.60 9.99
N ALA A 140 -5.88 1.59 9.63
CA ALA A 140 -5.04 0.85 10.56
C ALA A 140 -3.57 0.90 10.10
N SER A 141 -2.66 1.04 11.05
CA SER A 141 -1.20 1.02 10.83
C SER A 141 -0.50 0.63 12.11
N GLY A 142 0.46 -0.33 12.06
CA GLY A 142 1.21 -0.77 13.23
C GLY A 142 0.36 -1.36 14.35
N GLY A 143 -0.79 -1.99 14.02
CA GLY A 143 -1.71 -2.57 14.98
C GLY A 143 -2.70 -1.56 15.61
N GLU A 144 -2.58 -0.27 15.29
CA GLU A 144 -3.47 0.77 15.81
C GLU A 144 -4.57 1.11 14.81
N LEU A 145 -5.81 1.23 15.31
CA LEU A 145 -6.99 1.59 14.53
C LEU A 145 -7.42 3.03 14.82
N HIS A 146 -7.53 3.84 13.78
CA HIS A 146 -8.05 5.21 13.82
C HIS A 146 -9.40 5.26 13.10
N THR A 147 -10.47 5.49 13.85
CA THR A 147 -11.84 5.42 13.34
C THR A 147 -12.41 6.79 12.99
N ALA A 148 -13.37 6.80 12.05
CA ALA A 148 -14.12 7.98 11.65
C ALA A 148 -13.24 9.19 11.27
N VAL A 149 -12.22 8.94 10.45
CA VAL A 149 -11.30 9.97 9.96
C VAL A 149 -11.96 10.83 8.89
N THR A 150 -11.51 12.09 8.77
CA THR A 150 -11.94 12.98 7.70
C THR A 150 -11.15 12.75 6.40
N PRO A 151 -11.63 13.24 5.24
CA PRO A 151 -10.85 13.21 3.98
C PRO A 151 -9.48 13.88 4.11
N SER A 152 -9.39 14.94 4.93
CA SER A 152 -8.13 15.65 5.18
C SER A 152 -7.16 14.81 5.99
N ASP A 153 -7.65 14.13 7.05
CA ASP A 153 -6.83 13.26 7.90
C ASP A 153 -6.26 12.09 7.08
N LEU A 154 -7.14 11.42 6.31
CA LEU A 154 -6.69 10.30 5.47
C LEU A 154 -5.65 10.76 4.45
N ARG A 155 -5.86 11.90 3.80
CA ARG A 155 -4.90 12.48 2.84
C ARG A 155 -3.55 12.77 3.49
N GLU A 156 -3.55 13.36 4.70
CA GLU A 156 -2.31 13.63 5.44
C GLU A 156 -1.53 12.35 5.73
N GLN A 157 -2.21 11.29 6.18
CA GLN A 157 -1.55 10.01 6.44
C GLN A 157 -1.01 9.37 5.17
N LEU A 158 -1.75 9.41 4.06
CA LEU A 158 -1.28 8.92 2.76
C LEU A 158 -0.04 9.69 2.27
N HIS A 159 0.02 11.01 2.44
CA HIS A 159 1.23 11.78 2.14
C HIS A 159 2.43 11.41 3.02
N LYS A 160 2.21 11.05 4.28
CA LYS A 160 3.30 10.58 5.16
C LYS A 160 3.90 9.28 4.65
N ILE A 161 3.07 8.32 4.23
CA ILE A 161 3.55 7.02 3.72
C ILE A 161 4.08 7.09 2.28
N GLN A 162 3.64 8.07 1.48
CA GLN A 162 4.18 8.36 0.16
C GLN A 162 5.68 8.67 0.22
N LYS A 163 6.10 9.45 1.21
CA LYS A 163 7.48 9.93 1.42
C LYS A 163 8.38 8.96 2.17
N LEU A 164 7.90 7.75 2.52
CA LEU A 164 8.69 6.82 3.30
C LEU A 164 9.89 6.28 2.52
N ALA A 165 11.01 6.42 3.20
CA ALA A 165 12.39 6.28 2.82
C ALA A 165 12.73 5.19 1.79
N LYS A 166 13.61 5.55 0.86
CA LYS A 166 14.45 4.61 0.11
C LYS A 166 15.13 3.65 1.08
N LYS A 167 15.06 2.34 0.79
CA LYS A 167 16.05 1.40 1.34
C LYS A 167 17.44 1.99 1.10
N PRO A 168 18.36 1.97 2.08
CA PRO A 168 19.74 2.33 1.82
C PRO A 168 20.24 1.47 0.66
N GLU A 169 20.73 2.09 -0.40
CA GLU A 169 21.40 1.35 -1.46
C GLU A 169 22.51 0.53 -0.81
N GLU A 170 22.48 -0.79 -0.96
CA GLU A 170 23.60 -1.64 -0.66
C GLU A 170 24.77 -1.12 -1.50
N LYS A 171 25.73 -0.47 -0.85
CA LYS A 171 26.97 -0.05 -1.49
C LYS A 171 27.59 -1.32 -2.09
N LYS A 172 27.48 -1.49 -3.40
CA LYS A 172 28.26 -2.50 -4.13
C LYS A 172 29.71 -2.32 -3.72
N GLY A 173 30.22 -3.28 -2.95
CA GLY A 173 31.59 -3.27 -2.48
C GLY A 173 32.53 -3.08 -3.66
N TRP A 174 33.33 -2.06 -3.60
CA TRP A 174 34.44 -1.89 -4.52
C TRP A 174 35.38 -3.10 -4.35
N HIS A 175 35.45 -3.93 -5.36
CA HIS A 175 36.52 -4.89 -5.49
C HIS A 175 37.82 -4.11 -5.72
N ILE A 176 38.58 -3.97 -4.66
CA ILE A 176 39.99 -3.52 -4.78
C ILE A 176 40.74 -4.65 -5.47
N GLY A 177 41.05 -4.42 -6.75
CA GLY A 177 41.83 -5.34 -7.57
C GLY A 177 43.16 -5.65 -6.88
N GLY A 178 43.43 -6.96 -6.69
CA GLY A 178 44.65 -7.45 -6.11
C GLY A 178 45.88 -7.01 -6.90
N MET A 179 46.77 -6.36 -6.19
CA MET A 179 48.14 -6.12 -6.65
C MET A 179 48.86 -7.47 -6.85
N ARG A 180 49.14 -7.80 -8.07
CA ARG A 180 50.02 -8.91 -8.46
C ARG A 180 51.46 -8.51 -8.13
N GLN A 181 52.04 -9.05 -7.05
CA GLN A 181 53.48 -8.99 -6.83
C GLN A 181 54.19 -9.94 -7.81
N LYS A 182 55.02 -9.33 -8.65
CA LYS A 182 56.00 -9.99 -9.51
C LYS A 182 57.18 -10.40 -8.63
N VAL A 183 57.37 -11.70 -8.43
CA VAL A 183 58.65 -12.21 -7.88
C VAL A 183 59.55 -12.46 -9.03
N GLU A 184 60.61 -11.64 -9.14
CA GLU A 184 61.75 -11.88 -10.02
C GLU A 184 62.61 -12.99 -9.42
N GLY A 185 62.92 -13.99 -10.27
CA GLY A 185 63.81 -15.03 -9.94
C GLY A 185 65.26 -14.57 -10.06
N GLU A 186 66.07 -14.93 -9.10
CA GLU A 186 67.53 -14.88 -9.21
C GLU A 186 68.10 -16.28 -9.33
N LYS A 187 68.97 -16.42 -10.33
CA LYS A 187 69.80 -17.62 -10.63
C LYS A 187 70.88 -17.83 -9.58
N LYS A 188 71.06 -19.05 -9.17
CA LYS A 188 72.36 -19.71 -9.17
C LYS A 188 72.17 -21.21 -9.05
#